data_ba97be02d4462163662f9b6f7fb78fee
#
_entry.id   ba97be02d4462163662f9b6f7fb78fee
#
_cell.length_a   1.000
_cell.length_b   1.000
_cell.length_c   1.000
_cell.angle_alpha   90.00
_cell.angle_beta   90.00
_cell.angle_gamma   90.00
#
_symmetry.space_group_name_H-M   'P 1'
#
loop_
_entity.id
_entity.type
_entity.pdbx_description
1 polymer ?
#
loop_
_entity_poly.entity_id
_entity_poly.type
_entity_poly.pdbx_seq_one_letter_code
_entity_poly.pdbx_strand_id
1 'polypeptide(L)'
;MDVDANVDANVDANMDTNMNIHSNIKEKLDYFIKQKKIPNIIFHGVSGSGKNHIVNDFIHKIYSGDKQCIQTYVMHVNCAHGKGIRFVREDLKFFSKTNVDLKDGEIFKTIVLLNADKLTIDAQSAIRRCIELFSRSTRFFIIVEDKYKLLKPILSRFCEIYVSEPMIDNSVTNLHTHSLNSVYASAFKEYDNKHNTYLKTVLNKYIKLNANSNNAGGCKESM
;
A
#
# COMPACT_ATOMS: atom_id res chain seq x y z
N MET A 1 -4.51 -24.35 -4.00
CA MET A 1 -3.08 -23.99 -3.93
C MET A 1 -3.00 -22.47 -4.03
N ASP A 2 -3.11 -21.84 -2.88
CA ASP A 2 -3.26 -20.39 -2.71
C ASP A 2 -2.13 -19.93 -1.81
N VAL A 3 -1.02 -19.44 -2.38
CA VAL A 3 0.17 -19.03 -1.59
C VAL A 3 0.61 -17.59 -1.86
N ASP A 4 -0.10 -16.80 -2.69
CA ASP A 4 0.38 -15.48 -3.12
C ASP A 4 -0.38 -14.26 -2.57
N ALA A 5 -1.25 -14.43 -1.58
CA ALA A 5 -2.04 -13.32 -1.05
C ALA A 5 -1.42 -12.60 0.18
N ASN A 6 -0.23 -12.99 0.64
CA ASN A 6 0.24 -12.58 1.98
C ASN A 6 1.56 -11.76 2.00
N VAL A 7 2.10 -11.35 0.86
CA VAL A 7 3.39 -10.64 0.84
C VAL A 7 3.24 -9.12 0.85
N ASP A 8 2.13 -8.59 0.35
CA ASP A 8 1.96 -7.13 0.22
C ASP A 8 1.41 -6.43 1.48
N ALA A 9 0.94 -7.18 2.47
CA ALA A 9 0.29 -6.58 3.67
C ALA A 9 1.28 -6.12 4.77
N ASN A 10 2.55 -6.50 4.69
CA ASN A 10 3.51 -6.24 5.77
C ASN A 10 4.52 -5.11 5.52
N VAL A 11 4.52 -4.49 4.34
CA VAL A 11 5.46 -3.40 4.03
C VAL A 11 4.95 -2.03 4.50
N ASP A 12 3.63 -1.88 4.65
CA ASP A 12 3.02 -0.59 5.00
C ASP A 12 3.01 -0.27 6.50
N ALA A 13 3.44 -1.20 7.37
CA ALA A 13 3.27 -1.06 8.83
C ALA A 13 4.32 -0.19 9.53
N ASN A 14 5.37 0.25 8.87
CA ASN A 14 6.50 0.99 9.48
C ASN A 14 6.82 2.35 8.85
N MET A 15 5.90 2.95 8.10
CA MET A 15 6.07 4.35 7.72
C MET A 15 5.64 5.23 8.90
N ASP A 16 6.63 5.88 9.51
CA ASP A 16 6.45 6.82 10.61
C ASP A 16 5.26 7.75 10.38
N THR A 17 4.28 7.64 11.27
CA THR A 17 2.97 8.28 11.26
C THR A 17 3.02 9.81 11.47
N ASN A 18 4.19 10.44 11.42
CA ASN A 18 4.37 11.85 11.76
C ASN A 18 4.53 12.81 10.57
N MET A 19 4.51 12.34 9.33
CA MET A 19 4.45 13.25 8.19
C MET A 19 3.01 13.60 7.88
N ASN A 20 2.65 14.88 8.01
CA ASN A 20 1.33 15.44 7.65
C ASN A 20 1.13 15.48 6.11
N ILE A 21 1.41 14.33 5.48
CA ILE A 21 1.28 14.13 4.06
C ILE A 21 -0.21 14.13 3.71
N HIS A 22 -0.60 14.99 2.76
CA HIS A 22 -1.97 15.08 2.25
C HIS A 22 -3.04 15.49 3.29
N SER A 23 -2.71 16.41 4.23
CA SER A 23 -3.66 16.93 5.24
C SER A 23 -4.98 17.39 4.63
N ASN A 24 -4.95 18.15 3.54
CA ASN A 24 -6.14 18.66 2.85
C ASN A 24 -7.06 17.53 2.33
N ILE A 25 -6.48 16.40 1.89
CA ILE A 25 -7.24 15.25 1.43
C ILE A 25 -7.85 14.53 2.63
N LYS A 26 -7.07 14.33 3.70
CA LYS A 26 -7.53 13.71 4.95
C LYS A 26 -8.69 14.49 5.56
N GLU A 27 -8.61 15.81 5.60
CA GLU A 27 -9.69 16.68 6.08
C GLU A 27 -10.99 16.53 5.27
N LYS A 28 -10.90 16.46 3.93
CA LYS A 28 -12.06 16.20 3.07
C LYS A 28 -12.68 14.84 3.33
N LEU A 29 -11.86 13.81 3.51
CA LEU A 29 -12.33 12.46 3.81
C LEU A 29 -12.97 12.40 5.21
N ASP A 30 -12.40 13.06 6.20
CA ASP A 30 -12.95 13.15 7.55
C ASP A 30 -14.29 13.91 7.56
N TYR A 31 -14.45 14.91 6.69
CA TYR A 31 -15.72 15.58 6.49
C TYR A 31 -16.82 14.62 6.00
N PHE A 32 -16.51 13.72 5.03
CA PHE A 32 -17.49 12.72 4.57
C PHE A 32 -17.91 11.76 5.70
N ILE A 33 -16.96 11.36 6.56
CA ILE A 33 -17.28 10.51 7.73
C ILE A 33 -18.18 11.24 8.70
N LYS A 34 -17.86 12.50 9.05
CA LYS A 34 -18.66 13.33 9.97
C LYS A 34 -20.08 13.54 9.47
N GLN A 35 -20.25 13.71 8.17
CA GLN A 35 -21.57 13.87 7.54
C GLN A 35 -22.33 12.55 7.37
N LYS A 36 -21.71 11.41 7.67
CA LYS A 36 -22.25 10.06 7.43
C LYS A 36 -22.69 9.84 5.96
N LYS A 37 -22.11 10.60 5.03
CA LYS A 37 -22.41 10.55 3.59
C LYS A 37 -21.13 10.31 2.80
N ILE A 38 -20.76 9.06 2.66
CA ILE A 38 -19.57 8.67 1.92
C ILE A 38 -19.95 8.40 0.47
N PRO A 39 -19.43 9.18 -0.49
CA PRO A 39 -19.68 8.97 -1.92
C PRO A 39 -18.80 7.85 -2.47
N ASN A 40 -19.02 7.47 -3.72
CA ASN A 40 -18.04 6.74 -4.49
C ASN A 40 -16.88 7.70 -4.84
N ILE A 41 -15.63 7.27 -4.68
CA ILE A 41 -14.46 8.13 -4.82
C ILE A 41 -13.45 7.54 -5.81
N ILE A 42 -12.91 8.38 -6.70
CA ILE A 42 -11.76 8.07 -7.53
C ILE A 42 -10.55 8.82 -6.99
N PHE A 43 -9.51 8.07 -6.61
CA PHE A 43 -8.20 8.60 -6.27
C PHE A 43 -7.29 8.47 -7.49
N HIS A 44 -6.86 9.60 -8.04
CA HIS A 44 -5.99 9.60 -9.23
C HIS A 44 -4.73 10.43 -8.99
N GLY A 45 -3.64 10.06 -9.64
CA GLY A 45 -2.34 10.74 -9.52
C GLY A 45 -1.19 9.81 -9.82
N VAL A 46 0.01 10.33 -9.80
CA VAL A 46 1.24 9.62 -10.16
C VAL A 46 1.47 8.40 -9.26
N SER A 47 2.09 7.35 -9.80
CA SER A 47 2.53 6.19 -9.02
C SER A 47 3.45 6.63 -7.86
N GLY A 48 3.28 6.03 -6.68
CA GLY A 48 4.07 6.42 -5.51
C GLY A 48 3.63 7.69 -4.80
N SER A 49 2.48 8.29 -5.17
CA SER A 49 1.92 9.47 -4.46
C SER A 49 1.23 9.16 -3.13
N GLY A 50 1.10 7.88 -2.73
CA GLY A 50 0.47 7.49 -1.46
C GLY A 50 -1.03 7.20 -1.53
N LYS A 51 -1.61 7.04 -2.73
CA LYS A 51 -3.06 6.77 -2.92
C LYS A 51 -3.56 5.58 -2.10
N ASN A 52 -2.83 4.46 -2.13
CA ASN A 52 -3.22 3.25 -1.40
C ASN A 52 -3.24 3.49 0.11
N HIS A 53 -2.25 4.19 0.64
CA HIS A 53 -2.17 4.53 2.06
C HIS A 53 -3.36 5.38 2.49
N ILE A 54 -3.68 6.44 1.73
CA ILE A 54 -4.84 7.31 2.01
C ILE A 54 -6.15 6.51 2.02
N VAL A 55 -6.33 5.60 1.05
CA VAL A 55 -7.55 4.77 0.97
C VAL A 55 -7.65 3.80 2.13
N ASN A 56 -6.54 3.16 2.50
CA ASN A 56 -6.50 2.25 3.65
C ASN A 56 -6.77 2.98 4.96
N ASP A 57 -6.15 4.14 5.20
CA ASP A 57 -6.44 4.99 6.36
C ASP A 57 -7.92 5.39 6.43
N PHE A 58 -8.48 5.74 5.28
CA PHE A 58 -9.90 6.11 5.19
C PHE A 58 -10.82 4.93 5.53
N ILE A 59 -10.52 3.74 5.01
CA ILE A 59 -11.24 2.50 5.34
C ILE A 59 -11.14 2.19 6.84
N HIS A 60 -9.95 2.27 7.40
CA HIS A 60 -9.77 2.07 8.84
C HIS A 60 -10.61 3.04 9.67
N LYS A 61 -10.71 4.30 9.27
CA LYS A 61 -11.57 5.28 9.93
C LYS A 61 -13.07 4.97 9.78
N ILE A 62 -13.51 4.53 8.59
CA ILE A 62 -14.92 4.16 8.32
C ILE A 62 -15.37 3.01 9.22
N TYR A 63 -14.54 1.98 9.36
CA TYR A 63 -14.85 0.77 10.14
C TYR A 63 -14.26 0.80 11.55
N SER A 64 -13.88 1.99 12.07
CA SER A 64 -13.36 2.19 13.43
C SER A 64 -12.16 1.29 13.78
N GLY A 65 -11.39 0.87 12.79
CA GLY A 65 -10.22 0.02 12.97
C GLY A 65 -10.52 -1.45 13.27
N ASP A 66 -11.79 -1.87 13.25
CA ASP A 66 -12.17 -3.27 13.49
C ASP A 66 -11.74 -4.16 12.31
N LYS A 67 -10.74 -5.00 12.55
CA LYS A 67 -10.18 -5.91 11.53
C LYS A 67 -11.20 -6.92 11.02
N GLN A 68 -12.12 -7.40 11.87
CA GLN A 68 -13.14 -8.36 11.47
C GLN A 68 -14.16 -7.71 10.54
N CYS A 69 -14.60 -6.50 10.85
CA CYS A 69 -15.47 -5.72 9.98
C CYS A 69 -14.79 -5.43 8.63
N ILE A 70 -13.52 -5.02 8.63
CA ILE A 70 -12.78 -4.75 7.39
C ILE A 70 -12.68 -6.01 6.53
N GLN A 71 -12.34 -7.17 7.10
CA GLN A 71 -12.28 -8.43 6.34
C GLN A 71 -13.63 -8.86 5.75
N THR A 72 -14.71 -8.57 6.45
CA THR A 72 -16.06 -8.98 6.03
C THR A 72 -16.68 -8.02 5.01
N TYR A 73 -16.45 -6.72 5.19
CA TYR A 73 -17.16 -5.66 4.44
C TYR A 73 -16.32 -4.96 3.39
N VAL A 74 -15.02 -5.21 3.35
CA VAL A 74 -14.12 -4.59 2.36
C VAL A 74 -13.55 -5.64 1.42
N MET A 75 -13.72 -5.41 0.11
CA MET A 75 -13.16 -6.23 -0.94
C MET A 75 -12.10 -5.45 -1.70
N HIS A 76 -10.85 -5.90 -1.65
CA HIS A 76 -9.75 -5.34 -2.46
C HIS A 76 -9.57 -6.14 -3.74
N VAL A 77 -9.51 -5.45 -4.86
CA VAL A 77 -9.38 -6.05 -6.20
C VAL A 77 -8.27 -5.35 -6.96
N ASN A 78 -7.22 -6.08 -7.31
CA ASN A 78 -6.20 -5.58 -8.22
C ASN A 78 -6.59 -5.89 -9.67
N CYS A 79 -6.86 -4.86 -10.46
CA CYS A 79 -7.28 -4.99 -11.85
C CYS A 79 -6.11 -5.21 -12.82
N ALA A 80 -4.85 -5.07 -12.38
CA ALA A 80 -3.67 -5.29 -13.20
C ALA A 80 -3.45 -6.76 -13.58
N HIS A 81 -4.01 -7.71 -12.81
CA HIS A 81 -3.84 -9.15 -13.03
C HIS A 81 -4.82 -9.74 -14.05
N GLY A 82 -5.21 -8.99 -15.07
CA GLY A 82 -6.08 -9.51 -16.13
C GLY A 82 -7.49 -9.87 -15.65
N LYS A 83 -7.96 -9.28 -14.56
CA LYS A 83 -9.34 -9.44 -14.07
C LYS A 83 -10.32 -8.97 -15.14
N GLY A 84 -10.88 -9.95 -15.85
CA GLY A 84 -11.78 -9.70 -16.98
C GLY A 84 -13.23 -9.42 -16.54
N ILE A 85 -14.09 -9.24 -17.54
CA ILE A 85 -15.52 -9.00 -17.37
C ILE A 85 -16.22 -10.08 -16.53
N ARG A 86 -15.75 -11.34 -16.57
CA ARG A 86 -16.30 -12.46 -15.79
C ARG A 86 -16.16 -12.20 -14.29
N PHE A 87 -14.97 -11.83 -13.83
CA PHE A 87 -14.72 -11.47 -12.44
C PHE A 87 -15.68 -10.36 -11.95
N VAL A 88 -15.85 -9.30 -12.75
CA VAL A 88 -16.78 -8.21 -12.40
C VAL A 88 -18.22 -8.71 -12.29
N ARG A 89 -18.63 -9.62 -13.19
CA ARG A 89 -20.01 -10.12 -13.21
C ARG A 89 -20.31 -11.11 -12.09
N GLU A 90 -19.37 -11.92 -11.71
CA GLU A 90 -19.55 -13.00 -10.74
C GLU A 90 -19.16 -12.56 -9.33
N ASP A 91 -17.89 -12.25 -9.12
CA ASP A 91 -17.36 -11.98 -7.77
C ASP A 91 -17.87 -10.67 -7.18
N LEU A 92 -17.83 -9.57 -7.94
CA LEU A 92 -18.31 -8.27 -7.46
C LEU A 92 -19.82 -8.30 -7.19
N LYS A 93 -20.61 -8.96 -8.05
CA LYS A 93 -22.06 -9.11 -7.84
C LYS A 93 -22.36 -9.99 -6.64
N PHE A 94 -21.65 -11.09 -6.48
CA PHE A 94 -21.83 -11.96 -5.34
C PHE A 94 -21.55 -11.22 -4.04
N PHE A 95 -20.40 -10.57 -3.95
CA PHE A 95 -20.02 -9.75 -2.79
C PHE A 95 -21.07 -8.67 -2.50
N SER A 96 -21.51 -7.93 -3.51
CA SER A 96 -22.47 -6.84 -3.34
C SER A 96 -23.87 -7.32 -2.95
N LYS A 97 -24.28 -8.53 -3.38
CA LYS A 97 -25.59 -9.14 -3.08
C LYS A 97 -25.67 -9.79 -1.71
N THR A 98 -24.55 -10.28 -1.18
CA THR A 98 -24.55 -10.93 0.14
C THR A 98 -25.12 -9.95 1.15
N ASN A 99 -26.18 -10.33 1.85
CA ASN A 99 -26.80 -9.47 2.85
C ASN A 99 -25.80 -9.21 3.98
N VAL A 100 -25.72 -7.97 4.39
CA VAL A 100 -25.05 -7.55 5.61
C VAL A 100 -26.16 -7.45 6.63
N ASP A 101 -26.08 -8.20 7.71
CA ASP A 101 -26.92 -7.97 8.88
C ASP A 101 -26.50 -6.63 9.50
N LEU A 102 -27.14 -5.59 9.03
CA LEU A 102 -26.93 -4.22 9.49
C LEU A 102 -27.50 -4.11 10.91
N LYS A 103 -26.67 -4.42 11.89
CA LYS A 103 -27.09 -4.28 13.30
C LYS A 103 -27.46 -2.86 13.67
N ASP A 104 -26.99 -1.83 12.91
CA ASP A 104 -27.27 -0.41 13.18
C ASP A 104 -27.50 0.48 11.95
N GLY A 105 -27.83 -0.09 10.78
CA GLY A 105 -28.27 0.70 9.61
C GLY A 105 -27.20 1.57 8.91
N GLU A 106 -25.98 1.63 9.41
CA GLU A 106 -24.94 2.55 8.94
C GLU A 106 -23.77 1.88 8.21
N ILE A 107 -23.63 0.55 8.28
CA ILE A 107 -22.51 -0.17 7.66
C ILE A 107 -22.85 -0.50 6.22
N PHE A 108 -22.07 0.02 5.28
CA PHE A 108 -22.13 -0.32 3.87
C PHE A 108 -20.91 -1.19 3.51
N LYS A 109 -20.97 -1.89 2.38
CA LYS A 109 -19.80 -2.60 1.85
C LYS A 109 -18.91 -1.66 1.06
N THR A 110 -17.61 -1.90 1.10
CA THR A 110 -16.63 -1.15 0.32
C THR A 110 -15.93 -2.06 -0.68
N ILE A 111 -15.85 -1.64 -1.93
CA ILE A 111 -15.07 -2.30 -2.97
C ILE A 111 -13.96 -1.35 -3.40
N VAL A 112 -12.71 -1.77 -3.22
CA VAL A 112 -11.53 -1.03 -3.63
C VAL A 112 -10.98 -1.64 -4.92
N LEU A 113 -10.96 -0.86 -5.99
CA LEU A 113 -10.42 -1.26 -7.29
C LEU A 113 -9.05 -0.62 -7.49
N LEU A 114 -7.98 -1.41 -7.38
CA LEU A 114 -6.61 -0.98 -7.63
C LEU A 114 -6.31 -1.10 -9.12
N ASN A 115 -5.57 -0.13 -9.68
CA ASN A 115 -5.14 -0.13 -11.08
C ASN A 115 -6.31 -0.30 -12.07
N ALA A 116 -7.42 0.37 -11.82
CA ALA A 116 -8.64 0.24 -12.64
C ALA A 116 -8.46 0.80 -14.06
N ASP A 117 -7.41 1.56 -14.32
CA ASP A 117 -6.98 1.99 -15.65
C ASP A 117 -6.49 0.85 -16.55
N LYS A 118 -6.23 -0.34 -15.99
CA LYS A 118 -5.88 -1.56 -16.73
C LYS A 118 -7.10 -2.39 -17.15
N LEU A 119 -8.30 -2.01 -16.75
CA LEU A 119 -9.53 -2.71 -17.13
C LEU A 119 -9.88 -2.48 -18.60
N THR A 120 -10.35 -3.55 -19.23
CA THR A 120 -10.93 -3.46 -20.58
C THR A 120 -12.21 -2.61 -20.60
N ILE A 121 -12.57 -2.05 -21.72
CA ILE A 121 -13.79 -1.25 -21.91
C ILE A 121 -15.05 -2.03 -21.46
N ASP A 122 -15.12 -3.32 -21.81
CA ASP A 122 -16.23 -4.17 -21.45
C ASP A 122 -16.32 -4.41 -19.94
N ALA A 123 -15.17 -4.60 -19.27
CA ALA A 123 -15.11 -4.73 -17.82
C ALA A 123 -15.53 -3.43 -17.14
N GLN A 124 -15.08 -2.28 -17.63
CA GLN A 124 -15.50 -0.97 -17.14
C GLN A 124 -17.01 -0.75 -17.31
N SER A 125 -17.59 -1.16 -18.45
CA SER A 125 -19.03 -1.09 -18.69
C SER A 125 -19.82 -2.00 -17.74
N ALA A 126 -19.26 -3.15 -17.38
CA ALA A 126 -19.86 -4.05 -16.40
C ALA A 126 -19.81 -3.48 -14.97
N ILE A 127 -18.67 -2.87 -14.59
CA ILE A 127 -18.52 -2.17 -13.30
C ILE A 127 -19.53 -1.03 -13.19
N ARG A 128 -19.70 -0.24 -14.23
CA ARG A 128 -20.70 0.84 -14.25
C ARG A 128 -22.08 0.31 -13.85
N ARG A 129 -22.51 -0.83 -14.42
CA ARG A 129 -23.79 -1.46 -14.06
C ARG A 129 -23.82 -1.91 -12.60
N CYS A 130 -22.73 -2.45 -12.08
CA CYS A 130 -22.64 -2.81 -10.66
C CYS A 130 -22.77 -1.60 -9.75
N ILE A 131 -22.11 -0.48 -10.08
CA ILE A 131 -22.20 0.76 -9.33
C ILE A 131 -23.65 1.27 -9.28
N GLU A 132 -24.35 1.24 -10.42
CA GLU A 132 -25.75 1.69 -10.50
C GLU A 132 -26.68 0.81 -9.65
N LEU A 133 -26.49 -0.51 -9.72
CA LEU A 133 -27.36 -1.48 -9.03
C LEU A 133 -27.16 -1.48 -7.51
N PHE A 134 -25.91 -1.30 -7.05
CA PHE A 134 -25.56 -1.46 -5.63
C PHE A 134 -25.22 -0.13 -4.93
N SER A 135 -25.55 1.00 -5.53
CA SER A 135 -25.25 2.34 -5.01
C SER A 135 -25.76 2.62 -3.60
N ARG A 136 -26.77 1.89 -3.15
CA ARG A 136 -27.36 2.06 -1.79
C ARG A 136 -26.55 1.32 -0.73
N SER A 137 -26.11 0.11 -1.02
CA SER A 137 -25.48 -0.81 -0.05
C SER A 137 -23.95 -0.90 -0.17
N THR A 138 -23.38 -0.40 -1.26
CA THR A 138 -21.95 -0.58 -1.55
C THR A 138 -21.34 0.74 -2.01
N ARG A 139 -20.13 1.05 -1.53
CA ARG A 139 -19.30 2.15 -2.00
C ARG A 139 -18.11 1.63 -2.77
N PHE A 140 -17.77 2.34 -3.82
CA PHE A 140 -16.66 1.99 -4.70
C PHE A 140 -15.56 3.03 -4.55
N PHE A 141 -14.35 2.59 -4.21
CA PHE A 141 -13.14 3.40 -4.21
C PHE A 141 -12.25 2.90 -5.34
N ILE A 142 -11.95 3.79 -6.27
CA ILE A 142 -11.17 3.46 -7.46
C ILE A 142 -9.82 4.15 -7.35
N ILE A 143 -8.74 3.41 -7.54
CA ILE A 143 -7.38 3.91 -7.53
C ILE A 143 -6.80 3.74 -8.93
N VAL A 144 -6.40 4.86 -9.54
CA VAL A 144 -5.82 4.91 -10.88
C VAL A 144 -4.65 5.89 -10.94
N GLU A 145 -3.77 5.68 -11.91
CA GLU A 145 -2.74 6.68 -12.24
C GLU A 145 -3.33 7.76 -13.12
N ASP A 146 -4.06 7.36 -14.16
CA ASP A 146 -4.68 8.26 -15.12
C ASP A 146 -6.18 8.03 -15.20
N LYS A 147 -6.96 9.03 -14.74
CA LYS A 147 -8.43 8.98 -14.78
C LYS A 147 -9.00 8.98 -16.19
N TYR A 148 -8.28 9.51 -17.17
CA TYR A 148 -8.78 9.60 -18.55
C TYR A 148 -8.84 8.24 -19.25
N LYS A 149 -8.21 7.22 -18.69
CA LYS A 149 -8.36 5.82 -19.13
C LYS A 149 -9.68 5.20 -18.69
N LEU A 150 -10.41 5.85 -17.79
CA LEU A 150 -11.74 5.42 -17.37
C LEU A 150 -12.81 6.03 -18.27
N LEU A 151 -13.88 5.27 -18.47
CA LEU A 151 -15.02 5.73 -19.25
C LEU A 151 -15.71 6.93 -18.57
N LYS A 152 -16.05 7.97 -19.34
CA LYS A 152 -16.76 9.16 -18.86
C LYS A 152 -18.02 8.83 -18.02
N PRO A 153 -18.86 7.82 -18.37
CA PRO A 153 -20.00 7.43 -17.55
C PRO A 153 -19.64 6.87 -16.16
N ILE A 154 -18.42 6.40 -15.94
CA ILE A 154 -17.93 6.04 -14.62
C ILE A 154 -17.56 7.31 -13.87
N LEU A 155 -16.72 8.15 -14.46
CA LEU A 155 -16.24 9.39 -13.84
C LEU A 155 -17.40 10.26 -13.33
N SER A 156 -18.50 10.38 -14.08
CA SER A 156 -19.67 11.21 -13.71
C SER A 156 -20.39 10.75 -12.43
N ARG A 157 -20.09 9.58 -11.88
CA ARG A 157 -20.73 9.00 -10.69
C ARG A 157 -19.84 9.00 -9.46
N PHE A 158 -18.65 9.57 -9.59
CA PHE A 158 -17.63 9.55 -8.55
C PHE A 158 -17.21 10.95 -8.15
N CYS A 159 -16.87 11.11 -6.89
CA CYS A 159 -16.10 12.24 -6.42
C CYS A 159 -14.64 12.06 -6.77
N GLU A 160 -14.05 12.99 -7.49
CA GLU A 160 -12.65 12.92 -7.90
C GLU A 160 -11.74 13.56 -6.85
N ILE A 161 -10.70 12.83 -6.46
CA ILE A 161 -9.64 13.32 -5.58
C ILE A 161 -8.29 13.12 -6.28
N TYR A 162 -7.64 14.23 -6.57
CA TYR A 162 -6.27 14.21 -7.08
C TYR A 162 -5.29 14.10 -5.92
N VAL A 163 -4.39 13.11 -6.01
CA VAL A 163 -3.33 12.88 -5.03
C VAL A 163 -2.00 13.25 -5.67
N SER A 164 -1.48 14.42 -5.30
CA SER A 164 -0.16 14.89 -5.74
C SER A 164 0.95 14.09 -5.07
N GLU A 165 2.14 14.14 -5.62
CA GLU A 165 3.32 13.66 -4.89
C GLU A 165 3.55 14.53 -3.65
N PRO A 166 3.90 13.93 -2.50
CA PRO A 166 4.14 14.68 -1.28
C PRO A 166 5.45 15.47 -1.37
N MET A 167 5.48 16.60 -0.66
CA MET A 167 6.71 17.35 -0.42
C MET A 167 7.32 16.87 0.90
N ILE A 168 8.54 16.33 0.82
CA ILE A 168 9.34 15.92 1.97
C ILE A 168 10.63 16.78 1.91
N ASP A 169 10.98 17.44 3.00
CA ASP A 169 12.16 18.31 3.10
C ASP A 169 12.27 19.34 1.97
N ASN A 170 11.15 20.00 1.64
CA ASN A 170 11.02 20.96 0.53
C ASN A 170 11.30 20.39 -0.88
N SER A 171 11.36 19.09 -1.03
CA SER A 171 11.49 18.43 -2.33
C SER A 171 10.26 17.58 -2.64
N VAL A 172 9.84 17.58 -3.91
CA VAL A 172 8.80 16.66 -4.38
C VAL A 172 9.38 15.25 -4.38
N THR A 173 8.83 14.38 -3.58
CA THR A 173 9.40 13.05 -3.37
C THR A 173 8.35 11.97 -3.66
N ASN A 174 8.75 11.01 -4.50
CA ASN A 174 7.94 9.83 -4.71
C ASN A 174 8.08 8.87 -3.53
N LEU A 175 6.98 8.55 -2.83
CA LEU A 175 7.00 7.72 -1.62
C LEU A 175 7.54 6.31 -1.88
N HIS A 176 7.30 5.75 -3.05
CA HIS A 176 7.84 4.43 -3.40
C HIS A 176 9.37 4.46 -3.48
N THR A 177 9.93 5.44 -4.19
CA THR A 177 11.38 5.64 -4.28
C THR A 177 11.99 5.95 -2.91
N HIS A 178 11.31 6.78 -2.11
CA HIS A 178 11.75 7.12 -0.76
C HIS A 178 11.81 5.88 0.16
N SER A 179 10.76 5.04 0.14
CA SER A 179 10.74 3.78 0.89
C SER A 179 11.83 2.83 0.45
N LEU A 180 12.04 2.66 -0.85
CA LEU A 180 13.11 1.83 -1.37
C LEU A 180 14.48 2.33 -0.89
N ASN A 181 14.75 3.63 -1.03
CA ASN A 181 16.02 4.22 -0.60
C ASN A 181 16.23 4.06 0.91
N SER A 182 15.21 4.18 1.74
CA SER A 182 15.33 3.98 3.19
C SER A 182 15.65 2.52 3.54
N VAL A 183 15.01 1.57 2.87
CA VAL A 183 15.28 0.12 3.04
C VAL A 183 16.68 -0.22 2.57
N TYR A 184 17.10 0.26 1.40
CA TYR A 184 18.46 0.03 0.91
C TYR A 184 19.51 0.67 1.82
N ALA A 185 19.28 1.89 2.30
CA ALA A 185 20.20 2.54 3.23
C ALA A 185 20.36 1.78 4.54
N SER A 186 19.27 1.23 5.10
CA SER A 186 19.33 0.40 6.31
C SER A 186 20.03 -0.93 6.07
N ALA A 187 19.74 -1.61 4.98
CA ALA A 187 20.39 -2.87 4.59
C ALA A 187 21.88 -2.66 4.32
N PHE A 188 22.27 -1.56 3.67
CA PHE A 188 23.66 -1.24 3.39
C PHE A 188 24.45 -0.98 4.68
N LYS A 189 23.87 -0.22 5.64
CA LYS A 189 24.47 -0.02 6.96
C LYS A 189 24.68 -1.34 7.72
N GLU A 190 23.72 -2.24 7.66
CA GLU A 190 23.83 -3.55 8.30
C GLU A 190 24.94 -4.41 7.65
N TYR A 191 25.02 -4.40 6.33
CA TYR A 191 26.06 -5.08 5.57
C TYR A 191 27.45 -4.54 5.90
N ASP A 192 27.64 -3.21 5.88
CA ASP A 192 28.90 -2.56 6.23
C ASP A 192 29.33 -2.87 7.66
N ASN A 193 28.40 -2.87 8.61
CA ASN A 193 28.72 -3.23 10.01
C ASN A 193 29.15 -4.69 10.13
N LYS A 194 28.49 -5.62 9.46
CA LYS A 194 28.89 -7.04 9.45
C LYS A 194 30.24 -7.24 8.78
N HIS A 195 30.47 -6.58 7.65
CA HIS A 195 31.72 -6.66 6.91
C HIS A 195 32.91 -6.08 7.70
N ASN A 196 32.74 -4.90 8.30
CA ASN A 196 33.74 -4.28 9.16
C ASN A 196 34.06 -5.12 10.39
N THR A 197 33.05 -5.77 10.99
CA THR A 197 33.26 -6.68 12.12
C THR A 197 34.05 -7.92 11.71
N TYR A 198 33.74 -8.48 10.56
CA TYR A 198 34.48 -9.61 9.98
C TYR A 198 35.94 -9.25 9.70
N LEU A 199 36.19 -8.11 9.03
CA LEU A 199 37.54 -7.63 8.75
C LEU A 199 38.36 -7.41 10.03
N LYS A 200 37.79 -6.80 11.05
CA LYS A 200 38.43 -6.60 12.37
C LYS A 200 38.78 -7.93 13.01
N THR A 201 37.91 -8.93 12.91
CA THR A 201 38.16 -10.28 13.47
C THR A 201 39.31 -10.97 12.75
N VAL A 202 39.33 -10.90 11.40
CA VAL A 202 40.43 -11.48 10.59
C VAL A 202 41.75 -10.77 10.86
N LEU A 203 41.75 -9.46 10.93
CA LEU A 203 42.95 -8.66 11.23
C LEU A 203 43.52 -9.00 12.61
N ASN A 204 42.69 -9.08 13.62
CA ASN A 204 43.10 -9.45 14.98
C ASN A 204 43.68 -10.88 15.04
N LYS A 205 43.11 -11.81 14.27
CA LYS A 205 43.63 -13.17 14.16
C LYS A 205 45.02 -13.18 13.51
N TYR A 206 45.20 -12.36 12.45
CA TYR A 206 46.48 -12.23 11.75
C TYR A 206 47.56 -11.62 12.63
N ILE A 207 47.26 -10.56 13.39
CA ILE A 207 48.16 -9.92 14.34
C ILE A 207 48.61 -10.92 15.43
N LYS A 208 47.67 -11.70 15.99
CA LYS A 208 47.98 -12.71 16.99
C LYS A 208 48.90 -13.82 16.45
N LEU A 209 48.72 -14.26 15.21
CA LEU A 209 49.58 -15.24 14.57
C LEU A 209 51.01 -14.72 14.36
N ASN A 210 51.16 -13.48 13.93
CA ASN A 210 52.48 -12.86 13.73
C ASN A 210 53.20 -12.56 15.07
N ALA A 211 52.47 -12.19 16.12
CA ALA A 211 53.04 -12.02 17.46
C ALA A 211 53.57 -13.34 18.04
N ASN A 212 52.88 -14.45 17.78
CA ASN A 212 53.30 -15.78 18.21
C ASN A 212 54.53 -16.31 17.40
N SER A 213 54.65 -15.98 16.11
CA SER A 213 55.80 -16.35 15.29
C SER A 213 57.07 -15.57 15.68
N ASN A 214 56.95 -14.32 16.10
CA ASN A 214 58.10 -13.51 16.58
C ASN A 214 58.61 -13.96 17.97
N ASN A 215 57.74 -14.53 18.81
CA ASN A 215 58.14 -15.10 20.10
C ASN A 215 58.76 -16.51 20.00
N ALA A 216 58.56 -17.21 18.90
CA ALA A 216 59.14 -18.52 18.67
C ALA A 216 60.56 -18.48 18.05
N GLY A 217 61.03 -17.29 17.59
CA GLY A 217 62.34 -17.10 16.98
C GLY A 217 63.43 -16.62 17.95
N GLY A 218 63.12 -16.43 19.23
CA GLY A 218 64.03 -15.88 20.23
C GLY A 218 64.64 -16.88 21.21
N CYS A 219 65.16 -17.98 20.71
CA CYS A 219 65.99 -18.86 21.56
C CYS A 219 66.90 -19.72 20.69
N LYS A 220 68.11 -19.21 20.39
CA LYS A 220 69.35 -19.96 20.19
C LYS A 220 70.44 -19.08 19.63
N GLU A 221 71.13 -18.42 20.47
CA GLU A 221 72.53 -18.07 20.32
C GLU A 221 73.05 -17.83 21.69
N SER A 222 73.63 -18.92 22.24
CA SER A 222 74.64 -18.85 23.30
C SER A 222 75.39 -20.21 23.24
N MET A 223 76.49 -20.19 22.47
CA MET A 223 77.79 -20.72 22.76
C MET A 223 78.67 -20.72 21.50
#